data_4f7bd47e05426ba4342aa7e19663d49f
#
_entry.id   4f7bd47e05426ba4342aa7e19663d49f
#
_cell.length_a   1.000
_cell.length_b   1.000
_cell.length_c   1.000
_cell.angle_alpha   90.00
_cell.angle_beta   90.00
_cell.angle_gamma   90.00
#
_symmetry.space_group_name_H-M   'P 1'
#
loop_
_entity.id
_entity.type
_entity.pdbx_description
1 polymer ?
#
loop_
_entity_poly.entity_id
_entity_poly.type
_entity_poly.pdbx_seq_one_letter_code
_entity_poly.pdbx_strand_id
1 'polypeptide(L)'
;MKKLFKLLAFFCAVCICVTMFQPVQGQAATKPSKKKITVSYKKFADGVVVTYKNKNKCAVKLTAKLSFKDAAGTVISKEKEINNCLGASRKVAIYFKAPVDSYGNTVPFVSYKHSFSIAKSKFKDYSKKIYITKDAQAAQAAFTAINLSDKNLSKIQATIVFHDSTGAIVYSCMKYLNCYAPNQNMLFNVEYQELMIRPEKIDVYINYAY
;
A
#
# COMPACT_ATOMS: atom_id res chain seq x y z
N MET A 1 6.55 -39.86 56.11
CA MET A 1 6.13 -38.56 55.57
C MET A 1 7.22 -37.82 54.77
N LYS A 2 8.44 -37.63 55.25
CA LYS A 2 9.51 -36.88 54.54
C LYS A 2 9.93 -37.47 53.18
N LYS A 3 9.84 -38.79 52.95
CA LYS A 3 10.17 -39.44 51.64
C LYS A 3 9.09 -39.20 50.60
N LEU A 4 7.80 -39.17 51.00
CA LEU A 4 6.68 -38.93 50.08
C LEU A 4 6.66 -37.48 49.54
N PHE A 5 7.00 -36.51 50.41
CA PHE A 5 7.12 -35.10 50.00
C PHE A 5 8.24 -34.86 48.99
N LYS A 6 9.37 -35.53 49.10
CA LYS A 6 10.49 -35.42 48.15
C LYS A 6 10.12 -36.05 46.80
N LEU A 7 9.35 -37.13 46.77
CA LEU A 7 8.87 -37.76 45.54
C LEU A 7 7.84 -36.88 44.81
N LEU A 8 6.93 -36.25 45.56
CA LEU A 8 5.93 -35.33 45.00
C LEU A 8 6.56 -34.07 44.41
N ALA A 9 7.57 -33.48 45.12
CA ALA A 9 8.32 -32.32 44.64
C ALA A 9 9.12 -32.64 43.36
N PHE A 10 9.69 -33.82 43.24
CA PHE A 10 10.42 -34.25 42.05
C PHE A 10 9.45 -34.46 40.84
N PHE A 11 8.26 -35.01 41.08
CA PHE A 11 7.24 -35.18 40.03
C PHE A 11 6.70 -33.84 39.53
N CYS A 12 6.47 -32.88 40.42
CA CYS A 12 6.06 -31.52 40.03
C CYS A 12 7.16 -30.80 39.23
N ALA A 13 8.43 -30.92 39.59
CA ALA A 13 9.54 -30.32 38.86
C ALA A 13 9.68 -30.91 37.44
N VAL A 14 9.49 -32.22 37.26
CA VAL A 14 9.55 -32.88 35.94
C VAL A 14 8.36 -32.48 35.08
N CYS A 15 7.13 -32.35 35.65
CA CYS A 15 5.97 -31.89 34.90
C CYS A 15 6.13 -30.44 34.42
N ILE A 16 6.71 -29.56 35.21
CA ILE A 16 6.96 -28.15 34.82
C ILE A 16 8.01 -28.08 33.70
N CYS A 17 9.07 -28.92 33.76
CA CYS A 17 10.06 -28.95 32.69
C CYS A 17 9.49 -29.48 31.34
N VAL A 18 8.58 -30.46 31.37
CA VAL A 18 7.98 -31.00 30.15
C VAL A 18 7.04 -30.00 29.47
N THR A 19 6.36 -29.14 30.25
CA THR A 19 5.50 -28.10 29.67
C THR A 19 6.28 -26.93 29.07
N MET A 20 7.55 -26.71 29.47
CA MET A 20 8.39 -25.65 28.89
C MET A 20 9.06 -26.04 27.56
N PHE A 21 9.10 -27.34 27.23
CA PHE A 21 9.65 -27.86 25.96
C PHE A 21 8.58 -28.26 24.96
N GLN A 22 7.41 -27.63 25.01
CA GLN A 22 6.55 -27.75 23.82
C GLN A 22 7.31 -27.04 22.68
N PRO A 23 7.67 -27.76 21.59
CA PRO A 23 8.22 -27.08 20.42
C PRO A 23 7.18 -26.06 20.02
N VAL A 24 7.55 -24.78 20.04
CA VAL A 24 6.76 -23.74 19.38
C VAL A 24 6.54 -24.27 17.98
N GLN A 25 5.35 -24.81 17.74
CA GLN A 25 4.96 -25.21 16.39
C GLN A 25 5.10 -23.96 15.56
N GLY A 26 6.22 -23.87 14.84
CA GLY A 26 6.49 -22.78 13.92
C GLY A 26 5.29 -22.72 13.02
N GLN A 27 4.42 -21.73 13.21
CA GLN A 27 3.26 -21.52 12.34
C GLN A 27 3.80 -21.54 10.93
N ALA A 28 3.54 -22.63 10.22
CA ALA A 28 3.96 -22.80 8.85
C ALA A 28 3.59 -21.51 8.11
N ALA A 29 4.62 -20.81 7.63
CA ALA A 29 4.48 -19.47 7.08
C ALA A 29 3.44 -19.51 5.96
N THR A 30 2.21 -19.11 6.25
CA THR A 30 1.05 -19.26 5.36
C THR A 30 1.38 -18.59 4.03
N LYS A 31 1.46 -19.39 2.96
CA LYS A 31 1.69 -18.88 1.61
C LYS A 31 0.56 -17.93 1.25
N PRO A 32 0.85 -16.69 0.79
CA PRO A 32 -0.20 -15.74 0.45
C PRO A 32 -1.05 -16.25 -0.72
N SER A 33 -2.36 -15.99 -0.65
CA SER A 33 -3.31 -16.37 -1.70
C SER A 33 -3.74 -15.15 -2.50
N LYS A 34 -3.64 -15.22 -3.83
CA LYS A 34 -4.13 -14.20 -4.75
C LYS A 34 -5.63 -13.95 -4.61
N LYS A 35 -6.44 -15.00 -4.30
CA LYS A 35 -7.88 -14.90 -4.06
C LYS A 35 -8.23 -14.01 -2.86
N LYS A 36 -7.28 -13.77 -1.94
CA LYS A 36 -7.43 -12.88 -0.78
C LYS A 36 -7.02 -11.43 -1.07
N ILE A 37 -6.79 -11.07 -2.32
CA ILE A 37 -6.61 -9.68 -2.76
C ILE A 37 -7.89 -9.24 -3.45
N THR A 38 -8.59 -8.28 -2.85
CA THR A 38 -9.74 -7.62 -3.49
C THR A 38 -9.24 -6.45 -4.32
N VAL A 39 -9.74 -6.30 -5.54
CA VAL A 39 -9.33 -5.26 -6.49
C VAL A 39 -10.54 -4.44 -6.91
N SER A 40 -10.39 -3.13 -7.00
CA SER A 40 -11.38 -2.23 -7.60
C SER A 40 -10.69 -1.20 -8.49
N TYR A 41 -11.42 -0.63 -9.45
CA TYR A 41 -10.90 0.22 -10.50
C TYR A 41 -11.71 1.50 -10.59
N LYS A 42 -11.02 2.62 -10.84
CA LYS A 42 -11.64 3.88 -11.24
C LYS A 42 -10.85 4.44 -12.42
N LYS A 43 -11.52 4.55 -13.59
CA LYS A 43 -10.99 5.21 -14.80
C LYS A 43 -11.31 6.70 -14.71
N PHE A 44 -10.39 7.54 -15.17
CA PHE A 44 -10.59 8.97 -15.40
C PHE A 44 -9.73 9.42 -16.60
N ALA A 45 -9.78 10.69 -16.98
CA ALA A 45 -9.11 11.18 -18.20
C ALA A 45 -7.63 10.80 -18.26
N ASP A 46 -6.89 11.04 -17.14
CA ASP A 46 -5.43 10.89 -17.13
C ASP A 46 -4.96 9.50 -16.73
N GLY A 47 -5.86 8.51 -16.58
CA GLY A 47 -5.44 7.16 -16.29
C GLY A 47 -6.43 6.29 -15.53
N VAL A 48 -5.88 5.35 -14.77
CA VAL A 48 -6.65 4.38 -13.98
C VAL A 48 -6.06 4.28 -12.57
N VAL A 49 -6.89 4.49 -11.56
CA VAL A 49 -6.54 4.16 -10.18
C VAL A 49 -7.05 2.77 -9.85
N VAL A 50 -6.13 1.87 -9.52
CA VAL A 50 -6.44 0.50 -9.11
C VAL A 50 -6.21 0.37 -7.62
N THR A 51 -7.25 0.01 -6.88
CA THR A 51 -7.17 -0.18 -5.43
C THR A 51 -7.06 -1.66 -5.10
N TYR A 52 -6.14 -2.02 -4.23
CA TYR A 52 -5.93 -3.38 -3.75
C TYR A 52 -6.13 -3.44 -2.24
N LYS A 53 -6.92 -4.40 -1.77
CA LYS A 53 -7.06 -4.70 -0.33
C LYS A 53 -6.53 -6.10 -0.07
N ASN A 54 -5.48 -6.19 0.76
CA ASN A 54 -4.89 -7.45 1.17
C ASN A 54 -5.66 -8.06 2.35
N LYS A 55 -6.36 -9.15 2.13
CA LYS A 55 -7.04 -9.95 3.16
C LYS A 55 -6.19 -11.14 3.65
N ASN A 56 -4.94 -11.28 3.19
CA ASN A 56 -4.01 -12.25 3.74
C ASN A 56 -3.59 -11.84 5.16
N LYS A 57 -3.19 -12.83 5.97
CA LYS A 57 -2.63 -12.61 7.33
C LYS A 57 -1.17 -12.13 7.33
N CYS A 58 -0.56 -11.99 6.15
CA CYS A 58 0.84 -11.54 6.00
C CYS A 58 0.95 -10.43 4.96
N ALA A 59 2.04 -9.68 5.01
CA ALA A 59 2.38 -8.71 3.99
C ALA A 59 2.77 -9.42 2.68
N VAL A 60 2.40 -8.82 1.54
CA VAL A 60 2.68 -9.36 0.21
C VAL A 60 3.43 -8.33 -0.65
N LYS A 61 4.33 -8.83 -1.50
CA LYS A 61 4.82 -8.09 -2.66
C LYS A 61 3.76 -8.23 -3.75
N LEU A 62 3.26 -7.13 -4.24
CA LEU A 62 2.28 -7.05 -5.32
C LEU A 62 2.98 -6.51 -6.57
N THR A 63 2.87 -7.21 -7.69
CA THR A 63 3.28 -6.72 -9.01
C THR A 63 2.03 -6.55 -9.85
N ALA A 64 1.68 -5.31 -10.17
CA ALA A 64 0.52 -4.95 -10.97
C ALA A 64 0.97 -4.54 -12.37
N LYS A 65 0.18 -4.90 -13.39
CA LYS A 65 0.40 -4.55 -14.78
C LYS A 65 -0.91 -4.06 -15.37
N LEU A 66 -0.83 -2.99 -16.16
CA LEU A 66 -1.97 -2.43 -16.87
C LEU A 66 -1.55 -2.12 -18.32
N SER A 67 -2.40 -2.46 -19.28
CA SER A 67 -2.20 -2.13 -20.68
C SER A 67 -3.36 -1.26 -21.13
N PHE A 68 -3.08 -0.07 -21.61
CA PHE A 68 -4.05 0.84 -22.19
C PHE A 68 -4.31 0.47 -23.64
N LYS A 69 -5.56 0.63 -24.09
CA LYS A 69 -5.99 0.29 -25.44
C LYS A 69 -6.78 1.44 -26.06
N ASP A 70 -6.58 1.67 -27.35
CA ASP A 70 -7.35 2.58 -28.18
C ASP A 70 -8.75 2.04 -28.55
N ALA A 71 -9.47 2.75 -29.41
CA ALA A 71 -10.79 2.36 -29.92
C ALA A 71 -10.76 1.09 -30.78
N ALA A 72 -9.64 0.82 -31.47
CA ALA A 72 -9.44 -0.40 -32.25
C ALA A 72 -9.07 -1.62 -31.40
N GLY A 73 -8.88 -1.43 -30.07
CA GLY A 73 -8.43 -2.49 -29.17
C GLY A 73 -6.92 -2.73 -29.17
N THR A 74 -6.16 -1.90 -29.92
CA THR A 74 -4.70 -1.96 -29.98
C THR A 74 -4.09 -1.47 -28.68
N VAL A 75 -3.03 -2.13 -28.21
CA VAL A 75 -2.30 -1.72 -27.00
C VAL A 75 -1.43 -0.52 -27.32
N ILE A 76 -1.71 0.62 -26.70
CA ILE A 76 -0.98 1.90 -26.87
C ILE A 76 0.06 2.13 -25.77
N SER A 77 -0.10 1.51 -24.58
CA SER A 77 0.92 1.54 -23.52
C SER A 77 0.79 0.33 -22.61
N LYS A 78 1.92 -0.02 -21.95
CA LYS A 78 2.00 -1.08 -20.92
C LYS A 78 2.74 -0.53 -19.72
N GLU A 79 2.04 -0.49 -18.60
CA GLU A 79 2.57 0.00 -17.33
C GLU A 79 2.77 -1.14 -16.34
N LYS A 80 3.79 -1.02 -15.49
CA LYS A 80 4.10 -1.99 -14.43
C LYS A 80 4.48 -1.28 -13.16
N GLU A 81 3.77 -1.59 -12.08
CA GLU A 81 4.04 -1.07 -10.76
C GLU A 81 4.29 -2.20 -9.76
N ILE A 82 5.20 -1.95 -8.82
CA ILE A 82 5.59 -2.91 -7.80
C ILE A 82 5.41 -2.29 -6.41
N ASN A 83 4.48 -2.85 -5.65
CA ASN A 83 4.38 -2.61 -4.23
C ASN A 83 5.11 -3.74 -3.49
N ASN A 84 6.26 -3.43 -2.88
CA ASN A 84 7.09 -4.43 -2.23
C ASN A 84 6.54 -4.90 -0.87
N CYS A 85 5.61 -4.14 -0.26
CA CYS A 85 5.10 -4.44 1.08
C CYS A 85 3.66 -3.95 1.27
N LEU A 86 2.70 -4.61 0.62
CA LEU A 86 1.28 -4.43 0.92
C LEU A 86 0.95 -5.20 2.21
N GLY A 87 0.85 -4.50 3.32
CA GLY A 87 0.64 -5.07 4.65
C GLY A 87 -0.66 -5.87 4.78
N ALA A 88 -0.72 -6.73 5.79
CA ALA A 88 -1.93 -7.48 6.12
C ALA A 88 -3.09 -6.53 6.44
N SER A 89 -4.29 -6.81 5.91
CA SER A 89 -5.51 -6.02 6.07
C SER A 89 -5.41 -4.57 5.55
N ARG A 90 -4.36 -4.23 4.80
CA ARG A 90 -4.16 -2.89 4.24
C ARG A 90 -4.87 -2.74 2.90
N LYS A 91 -5.26 -1.49 2.62
CA LYS A 91 -5.76 -1.02 1.33
C LYS A 91 -4.76 -0.02 0.77
N VAL A 92 -4.40 -0.17 -0.49
CA VAL A 92 -3.51 0.74 -1.23
C VAL A 92 -4.13 1.11 -2.56
N ALA A 93 -3.67 2.21 -3.14
CA ALA A 93 -4.04 2.61 -4.49
C ALA A 93 -2.78 2.71 -5.34
N ILE A 94 -2.83 2.18 -6.55
CA ILE A 94 -1.79 2.35 -7.56
C ILE A 94 -2.38 3.15 -8.71
N TYR A 95 -1.76 4.26 -9.03
CA TYR A 95 -2.13 5.08 -10.18
C TYR A 95 -1.31 4.66 -11.40
N PHE A 96 -2.01 4.27 -12.46
CA PHE A 96 -1.44 4.04 -13.77
C PHE A 96 -1.77 5.25 -14.64
N LYS A 97 -0.76 6.04 -14.95
CA LYS A 97 -0.90 7.22 -15.80
C LYS A 97 -1.17 6.78 -17.23
N ALA A 98 -2.13 7.43 -17.90
CA ALA A 98 -2.35 7.24 -19.34
C ALA A 98 -1.10 7.66 -20.14
N PRO A 99 -0.83 7.06 -21.30
CA PRO A 99 0.29 7.48 -22.14
C PRO A 99 0.12 8.94 -22.57
N VAL A 100 1.25 9.61 -22.79
CA VAL A 100 1.29 10.98 -23.33
C VAL A 100 1.97 10.97 -24.69
N ASP A 101 1.58 11.90 -25.56
CA ASP A 101 2.22 12.12 -26.84
C ASP A 101 3.54 12.88 -26.70
N SER A 102 4.20 13.20 -27.82
CA SER A 102 5.46 13.95 -27.84
C SER A 102 5.33 15.40 -27.35
N TYR A 103 4.10 15.91 -27.25
CA TYR A 103 3.80 17.25 -26.75
C TYR A 103 3.38 17.24 -25.27
N GLY A 104 3.32 16.05 -24.63
CA GLY A 104 2.90 15.91 -23.24
C GLY A 104 1.39 15.79 -23.03
N ASN A 105 0.59 15.77 -24.11
CA ASN A 105 -0.85 15.63 -23.99
C ASN A 105 -1.23 14.16 -23.72
N THR A 106 -2.24 13.95 -22.88
CA THR A 106 -2.76 12.59 -22.62
C THR A 106 -3.33 11.99 -23.90
N VAL A 107 -2.82 10.81 -24.29
CA VAL A 107 -3.39 10.04 -25.40
C VAL A 107 -4.70 9.38 -24.94
N PRO A 108 -5.83 9.65 -25.61
CA PRO A 108 -7.11 9.05 -25.24
C PRO A 108 -7.06 7.53 -25.29
N PHE A 109 -7.60 6.87 -24.29
CA PHE A 109 -7.75 5.42 -24.24
C PHE A 109 -9.22 5.05 -23.98
N VAL A 110 -9.67 3.98 -24.63
CA VAL A 110 -11.06 3.51 -24.51
C VAL A 110 -11.19 2.45 -23.44
N SER A 111 -10.26 1.50 -23.41
CA SER A 111 -10.26 0.38 -22.48
C SER A 111 -8.87 0.07 -21.92
N TYR A 112 -8.82 -0.82 -20.95
CA TYR A 112 -7.56 -1.30 -20.38
C TYR A 112 -7.67 -2.78 -20.00
N LYS A 113 -6.53 -3.47 -20.00
CA LYS A 113 -6.39 -4.82 -19.45
C LYS A 113 -5.50 -4.78 -18.25
N HIS A 114 -5.99 -5.28 -17.12
CA HIS A 114 -5.24 -5.36 -15.86
C HIS A 114 -4.90 -6.80 -15.49
N SER A 115 -3.74 -6.98 -14.91
CA SER A 115 -3.34 -8.24 -14.28
C SER A 115 -2.43 -7.97 -13.08
N PHE A 116 -2.36 -8.91 -12.14
CA PHE A 116 -1.43 -8.81 -11.02
C PHE A 116 -0.96 -10.18 -10.56
N SER A 117 0.18 -10.19 -9.89
CA SER A 117 0.74 -11.33 -9.18
C SER A 117 1.14 -10.93 -7.76
N ILE A 118 1.21 -11.91 -6.85
CA ILE A 118 1.67 -11.68 -5.49
C ILE A 118 2.73 -12.70 -5.10
N ALA A 119 3.61 -12.29 -4.18
CA ALA A 119 4.53 -13.13 -3.45
C ALA A 119 4.54 -12.71 -1.97
N LYS A 120 5.10 -13.52 -1.08
CA LYS A 120 5.33 -13.08 0.31
C LYS A 120 6.31 -11.90 0.31
N SER A 121 5.99 -10.82 1.04
CA SER A 121 6.92 -9.71 1.22
C SER A 121 8.12 -10.15 2.08
N LYS A 122 9.29 -9.63 1.76
CA LYS A 122 10.50 -9.73 2.61
C LYS A 122 10.57 -8.62 3.65
N PHE A 123 9.72 -7.59 3.51
CA PHE A 123 9.73 -6.40 4.34
C PHE A 123 8.62 -6.42 5.38
N LYS A 124 8.86 -5.79 6.51
CA LYS A 124 7.85 -5.48 7.52
C LYS A 124 7.13 -4.19 7.14
N ASP A 125 5.80 -4.18 7.24
CA ASP A 125 4.97 -3.04 6.89
C ASP A 125 4.87 -2.05 8.06
N TYR A 126 5.31 -0.82 7.83
CA TYR A 126 5.16 0.31 8.74
C TYR A 126 4.19 1.38 8.23
N SER A 127 3.45 1.13 7.15
CA SER A 127 2.56 2.12 6.52
C SER A 127 1.48 2.69 7.46
N LYS A 128 1.09 1.95 8.52
CA LYS A 128 0.20 2.45 9.56
C LYS A 128 0.85 3.49 10.49
N LYS A 129 2.17 3.60 10.47
CA LYS A 129 2.96 4.52 11.28
C LYS A 129 3.34 5.79 10.51
N ILE A 130 2.95 5.90 9.25
CA ILE A 130 3.09 7.12 8.47
C ILE A 130 1.80 7.93 8.64
N TYR A 131 1.92 9.06 9.30
CA TYR A 131 0.83 10.00 9.49
C TYR A 131 0.91 11.10 8.41
N ILE A 132 -0.20 11.44 7.79
CA ILE A 132 -0.27 12.51 6.79
C ILE A 132 -1.41 13.46 7.15
N THR A 133 -1.08 14.73 7.31
CA THR A 133 -2.05 15.82 7.27
C THR A 133 -2.15 16.38 5.87
N LYS A 134 -3.26 16.99 5.56
CA LYS A 134 -3.53 17.64 4.26
C LYS A 134 -4.31 18.93 4.48
N ASP A 135 -3.96 19.93 3.70
CA ASP A 135 -4.65 21.22 3.62
C ASP A 135 -4.88 21.55 2.15
N ALA A 136 -6.17 21.58 1.74
CA ALA A 136 -6.57 21.86 0.38
C ALA A 136 -6.75 23.37 0.19
N GLN A 137 -5.97 23.96 -0.69
CA GLN A 137 -6.02 25.37 -1.09
C GLN A 137 -6.61 25.52 -2.51
N ALA A 138 -6.79 26.73 -2.99
CA ALA A 138 -7.42 26.98 -4.30
C ALA A 138 -6.66 26.37 -5.48
N ALA A 139 -5.32 26.39 -5.45
CA ALA A 139 -4.45 25.98 -6.56
C ALA A 139 -3.63 24.73 -6.27
N GLN A 140 -3.51 24.35 -4.99
CA GLN A 140 -2.66 23.26 -4.54
C GLN A 140 -3.19 22.62 -3.26
N ALA A 141 -2.74 21.42 -2.95
CA ALA A 141 -2.88 20.84 -1.62
C ALA A 141 -1.51 20.72 -0.96
N ALA A 142 -1.41 21.22 0.26
CA ALA A 142 -0.24 21.06 1.12
C ALA A 142 -0.38 19.81 1.97
N PHE A 143 0.72 19.08 2.13
CA PHE A 143 0.77 17.85 2.92
C PHE A 143 1.95 17.89 3.87
N THR A 144 1.74 17.36 5.07
CA THR A 144 2.83 17.02 6.00
C THR A 144 2.80 15.53 6.25
N ALA A 145 3.87 14.83 5.91
CA ALA A 145 4.07 13.41 6.21
C ALA A 145 5.02 13.26 7.39
N ILE A 146 4.71 12.39 8.34
CA ILE A 146 5.52 12.13 9.55
C ILE A 146 5.69 10.63 9.72
N ASN A 147 6.93 10.19 9.96
CA ASN A 147 7.22 8.81 10.36
C ASN A 147 7.07 8.67 11.88
N LEU A 148 5.95 8.12 12.33
CA LEU A 148 5.67 7.83 13.75
C LEU A 148 6.15 6.43 14.17
N SER A 149 6.98 5.76 13.36
CA SER A 149 7.62 4.50 13.76
C SER A 149 8.90 4.77 14.57
N ASP A 150 9.35 3.76 15.32
CA ASP A 150 10.63 3.74 16.01
C ASP A 150 11.80 3.27 15.13
N LYS A 151 11.59 3.21 13.81
CA LYS A 151 12.55 2.65 12.85
C LYS A 151 12.93 3.64 11.76
N ASN A 152 14.18 3.57 11.32
CA ASN A 152 14.62 4.15 10.07
C ASN A 152 14.02 3.32 8.92
N LEU A 153 13.28 3.99 8.04
CA LEU A 153 12.65 3.39 6.86
C LEU A 153 13.51 3.67 5.63
N SER A 154 13.52 2.76 4.68
CA SER A 154 14.31 2.90 3.45
C SER A 154 13.49 3.43 2.27
N LYS A 155 12.17 3.16 2.29
CA LYS A 155 11.25 3.60 1.23
C LYS A 155 9.85 3.82 1.76
N ILE A 156 9.27 4.97 1.41
CA ILE A 156 7.88 5.31 1.68
C ILE A 156 7.28 5.84 0.39
N GLN A 157 6.13 5.31 -0.03
CA GLN A 157 5.40 5.80 -1.20
C GLN A 157 3.94 5.99 -0.85
N ALA A 158 3.36 7.08 -1.34
CA ALA A 158 1.94 7.37 -1.25
C ALA A 158 1.33 7.57 -2.64
N THR A 159 0.05 7.20 -2.79
CA THR A 159 -0.80 7.66 -3.89
C THR A 159 -1.82 8.64 -3.33
N ILE A 160 -1.97 9.77 -3.99
CA ILE A 160 -2.91 10.83 -3.65
C ILE A 160 -3.94 10.88 -4.75
N VAL A 161 -5.22 10.86 -4.38
CA VAL A 161 -6.35 10.83 -5.31
C VAL A 161 -7.28 11.99 -4.97
N PHE A 162 -7.54 12.83 -5.94
CA PHE A 162 -8.39 14.00 -5.83
C PHE A 162 -9.75 13.72 -6.48
N HIS A 163 -10.81 14.06 -5.77
CA HIS A 163 -12.18 13.85 -6.21
C HIS A 163 -12.93 15.17 -6.29
N ASP A 164 -13.84 15.28 -7.26
CA ASP A 164 -14.82 16.35 -7.32
C ASP A 164 -16.00 16.12 -6.35
N SER A 165 -17.00 17.00 -6.41
CA SER A 165 -18.23 16.92 -5.61
C SER A 165 -19.07 15.68 -5.89
N THR A 166 -18.93 15.07 -7.06
CA THR A 166 -19.63 13.82 -7.44
C THR A 166 -18.90 12.57 -6.94
N GLY A 167 -17.65 12.71 -6.44
CA GLY A 167 -16.76 11.63 -6.07
C GLY A 167 -16.02 10.99 -7.25
N ALA A 168 -16.09 11.61 -8.44
CA ALA A 168 -15.28 11.22 -9.58
C ALA A 168 -13.82 11.63 -9.34
N ILE A 169 -12.87 10.87 -9.88
CA ILE A 169 -11.45 11.23 -9.81
C ILE A 169 -11.17 12.29 -10.86
N VAL A 170 -10.60 13.42 -10.42
CA VAL A 170 -10.18 14.53 -11.28
C VAL A 170 -8.67 14.57 -11.47
N TYR A 171 -7.92 14.06 -10.49
CA TYR A 171 -6.46 13.98 -10.56
C TYR A 171 -5.92 12.87 -9.65
N SER A 172 -4.77 12.32 -9.99
CA SER A 172 -4.04 11.40 -9.12
C SER A 172 -2.54 11.48 -9.36
N CYS A 173 -1.75 11.34 -8.30
CA CYS A 173 -0.31 11.24 -8.40
C CYS A 173 0.27 10.27 -7.38
N MET A 174 1.48 9.78 -7.66
CA MET A 174 2.29 9.01 -6.71
C MET A 174 3.47 9.88 -6.24
N LYS A 175 3.77 9.83 -4.95
CA LYS A 175 4.87 10.56 -4.31
C LYS A 175 5.73 9.62 -3.48
N TYR A 176 7.05 9.76 -3.58
CA TYR A 176 7.99 9.21 -2.61
C TYR A 176 8.14 10.19 -1.46
N LEU A 177 8.10 9.69 -0.23
CA LEU A 177 8.17 10.50 0.97
C LEU A 177 9.53 10.27 1.66
N ASN A 178 10.23 11.36 1.96
CA ASN A 178 11.60 11.33 2.49
C ASN A 178 11.65 11.48 4.03
N CYS A 179 10.57 11.22 4.75
CA CYS A 179 10.52 11.19 6.20
C CYS A 179 10.98 9.82 6.75
N TYR A 180 12.23 9.47 6.52
CA TYR A 180 12.74 8.12 6.81
C TYR A 180 13.07 7.87 8.28
N ALA A 181 13.66 8.85 8.98
CA ALA A 181 14.00 8.70 10.38
C ALA A 181 12.76 8.77 11.31
N PRO A 182 12.81 8.17 12.51
CA PRO A 182 11.76 8.33 13.52
C PRO A 182 11.46 9.80 13.80
N ASN A 183 10.17 10.16 13.82
CA ASN A 183 9.64 11.51 14.02
C ASN A 183 10.09 12.54 12.97
N GLN A 184 10.79 12.13 11.93
CA GLN A 184 11.10 13.02 10.80
C GLN A 184 9.81 13.37 10.08
N ASN A 185 9.66 14.66 9.76
CA ASN A 185 8.58 15.16 8.92
C ASN A 185 9.08 15.55 7.53
N MET A 186 8.15 15.67 6.60
CA MET A 186 8.34 16.14 5.24
C MET A 186 7.13 16.96 4.83
N LEU A 187 7.36 18.18 4.39
CA LEU A 187 6.37 19.03 3.74
C LEU A 187 6.46 18.84 2.24
N PHE A 188 5.33 18.74 1.56
CA PHE A 188 5.28 18.72 0.11
C PHE A 188 3.92 19.23 -0.40
N ASN A 189 3.92 19.78 -1.61
CA ASN A 189 2.73 20.26 -2.27
C ASN A 189 2.39 19.39 -3.48
N VAL A 190 1.11 19.35 -3.82
CA VAL A 190 0.59 18.85 -5.09
C VAL A 190 -0.19 19.97 -5.74
N GLU A 191 0.37 20.52 -6.82
CA GLU A 191 -0.25 21.56 -7.61
C GLU A 191 -1.32 20.96 -8.51
N TYR A 192 -2.44 21.65 -8.65
CA TYR A 192 -3.56 21.28 -9.53
C TYR A 192 -4.20 22.52 -10.18
N GLN A 193 -3.50 23.65 -10.14
CA GLN A 193 -3.99 24.89 -10.74
C GLN A 193 -4.34 24.77 -12.23
N GLU A 194 -3.51 24.00 -12.96
CA GLU A 194 -3.74 23.76 -14.40
C GLU A 194 -5.03 22.98 -14.68
N LEU A 195 -5.54 22.25 -13.68
CA LEU A 195 -6.78 21.47 -13.83
C LEU A 195 -8.05 22.33 -13.73
N MET A 196 -7.94 23.61 -13.35
CA MET A 196 -9.07 24.52 -13.10
C MET A 196 -10.17 23.93 -12.20
N ILE A 197 -9.86 22.90 -11.42
CA ILE A 197 -10.81 22.13 -10.64
C ILE A 197 -10.38 22.21 -9.16
N ARG A 198 -11.28 22.67 -8.30
CA ARG A 198 -11.08 22.58 -6.85
C ARG A 198 -11.54 21.20 -6.39
N PRO A 199 -10.64 20.34 -5.87
CA PRO A 199 -11.03 19.05 -5.36
C PRO A 199 -11.86 19.22 -4.07
N GLU A 200 -12.98 18.52 -3.98
CA GLU A 200 -13.83 18.49 -2.78
C GLU A 200 -13.33 17.46 -1.76
N LYS A 201 -12.67 16.40 -2.25
CA LYS A 201 -12.14 15.34 -1.40
C LYS A 201 -10.77 14.88 -1.89
N ILE A 202 -9.87 14.66 -0.92
CA ILE A 202 -8.54 14.10 -1.18
C ILE A 202 -8.39 12.81 -0.38
N ASP A 203 -8.13 11.71 -1.05
CA ASP A 203 -7.77 10.42 -0.44
C ASP A 203 -6.27 10.21 -0.54
N VAL A 204 -5.62 9.80 0.56
CA VAL A 204 -4.19 9.46 0.60
C VAL A 204 -4.02 7.99 0.99
N TYR A 205 -3.30 7.26 0.18
CA TYR A 205 -2.98 5.85 0.39
C TYR A 205 -1.48 5.69 0.57
N ILE A 206 -1.03 5.28 1.75
CA ILE A 206 0.36 4.86 1.93
C ILE A 206 0.51 3.48 1.29
N ASN A 207 1.17 3.42 0.15
CA ASN A 207 1.31 2.20 -0.63
C ASN A 207 2.24 1.21 0.04
N TYR A 208 3.36 1.71 0.58
CA TYR A 208 4.28 0.97 1.44
C TYR A 208 5.15 1.93 2.25
N ALA A 209 5.64 1.41 3.39
CA ALA A 209 6.67 2.01 4.23
C ALA A 209 7.47 0.86 4.87
N TYR A 210 8.77 0.76 4.56
CA TYR A 210 9.65 -0.31 5.06
C TYR A 210 11.11 0.11 5.09
#